data_3fb039fa0e12f12b5dbd499eb2228d37
#
_entry.id   3fb039fa0e12f12b5dbd499eb2228d37
#
_cell.length_a   1.000
_cell.length_b   1.000
_cell.length_c   1.000
_cell.angle_alpha   90.00
_cell.angle_beta   90.00
_cell.angle_gamma   90.00
#
_symmetry.space_group_name_H-M   'P 1'
#
loop_
_entity.id
_entity.type
_entity.pdbx_description
1 polymer ?
#
loop_
_entity_poly.entity_id
_entity_poly.type
_entity_poly.pdbx_seq_one_letter_code
_entity_poly.pdbx_strand_id
1 'polypeptide(L)'
;MWQPGLRLLKSRMTLVLGTGAIALTLLASCGDNGCFNCGYLPPGCGPSCSSGSAEVSPGLVAGNFTGNGFTSVVAISTMEPAASNSASYLKAYLSTGAGTYAAPVLISDGNDPLYLAAADLNGDHLPDVVSASAVDGTLSVFLNSTETPGSTFAAPIILNSPGASQVAIADMNGDGMPDLVSADFNVSLFLQTAPGVFASPISLYPAGANWVAVGDLNGDGVPDIALADAVGVKLLMHTGAASSTTYAAPVPIFTQTQNNNVQGANVIAIADVNGDGFNDLVITDPGPSGGATPTVSVLLQDATHPGQFLAPVSYPLAPYSIATSIVVTDVNGDHLPDIIVGGTTATSVLLQNPATPGTFMAASNYATPNANEIAVADVNGDGKPDIIVATGPAQAATNGVTPNVPGVLLQNASSPGTFGALQALP
;
A
#
# COMPACT_ATOMS: atom_id res chain seq x y z
N MET A 1 -40.13 -21.62 -41.74
CA MET A 1 -39.85 -22.24 -40.45
C MET A 1 -39.05 -21.27 -39.60
N TRP A 2 -39.48 -21.04 -38.44
CA TRP A 2 -39.25 -19.92 -37.53
C TRP A 2 -37.83 -19.63 -37.15
N GLN A 3 -37.44 -18.36 -37.24
CA GLN A 3 -36.38 -17.75 -36.41
C GLN A 3 -37.05 -16.89 -35.32
N PRO A 4 -36.58 -16.88 -34.08
CA PRO A 4 -36.96 -15.85 -33.11
C PRO A 4 -35.94 -14.72 -33.07
N GLY A 5 -36.49 -13.52 -33.15
CA GLY A 5 -35.79 -12.26 -33.24
C GLY A 5 -35.13 -11.77 -31.96
N LEU A 6 -34.04 -11.10 -32.19
CA LEU A 6 -33.33 -10.24 -31.26
C LEU A 6 -34.21 -9.04 -30.90
N ARG A 7 -34.60 -8.88 -29.63
CA ARG A 7 -35.22 -7.66 -29.13
C ARG A 7 -34.15 -6.73 -28.58
N LEU A 8 -33.88 -5.67 -29.33
CA LEU A 8 -33.19 -4.49 -28.77
C LEU A 8 -34.13 -3.78 -27.79
N LEU A 9 -33.81 -3.74 -26.51
CA LEU A 9 -34.44 -2.81 -25.58
C LEU A 9 -33.77 -1.44 -25.74
N LYS A 10 -34.44 -0.52 -26.40
CA LYS A 10 -34.13 0.91 -26.36
C LYS A 10 -34.68 1.49 -25.04
N SER A 11 -33.83 1.79 -24.09
CA SER A 11 -34.22 2.63 -22.95
C SER A 11 -34.24 4.09 -23.39
N ARG A 12 -35.39 4.71 -23.29
CA ARG A 12 -35.57 6.15 -23.49
C ARG A 12 -35.10 6.89 -22.25
N MET A 13 -34.18 7.79 -22.46
CA MET A 13 -33.68 8.74 -21.45
C MET A 13 -34.69 9.90 -21.40
N THR A 14 -35.35 10.08 -20.28
CA THR A 14 -36.17 11.27 -20.01
C THR A 14 -35.35 12.23 -19.14
N LEU A 15 -34.93 13.35 -19.71
CA LEU A 15 -34.19 14.40 -19.01
C LEU A 15 -35.20 15.24 -18.22
N VAL A 16 -35.16 15.22 -16.91
CA VAL A 16 -35.88 16.15 -16.04
C VAL A 16 -34.85 17.17 -15.51
N LEU A 17 -34.98 18.40 -15.97
CA LEU A 17 -34.19 19.53 -15.47
C LEU A 17 -34.83 20.04 -14.17
N GLY A 18 -34.21 19.73 -13.05
CA GLY A 18 -34.47 20.33 -11.73
C GLY A 18 -33.19 20.97 -11.22
N THR A 19 -33.29 22.20 -10.72
CA THR A 19 -32.21 23.02 -10.19
C THR A 19 -31.66 22.42 -8.91
N GLY A 20 -30.41 21.89 -8.93
CA GLY A 20 -29.67 21.44 -7.77
C GLY A 20 -28.89 20.14 -8.03
N ALA A 21 -27.59 20.23 -7.96
CA ALA A 21 -26.57 19.18 -7.90
C ALA A 21 -26.75 18.01 -8.90
N ILE A 22 -25.95 17.99 -9.95
CA ILE A 22 -25.86 16.86 -10.88
C ILE A 22 -24.97 15.78 -10.24
N ALA A 23 -25.60 14.75 -9.69
CA ALA A 23 -24.90 13.50 -9.38
C ALA A 23 -24.82 12.68 -10.69
N LEU A 24 -23.65 12.59 -11.29
CA LEU A 24 -23.43 11.72 -12.44
C LEU A 24 -23.22 10.29 -11.93
N THR A 25 -24.27 9.49 -11.94
CA THR A 25 -24.16 8.06 -11.63
C THR A 25 -23.64 7.33 -12.86
N LEU A 26 -22.37 6.98 -12.89
CA LEU A 26 -21.83 6.01 -13.85
C LEU A 26 -22.39 4.63 -13.50
N LEU A 27 -23.28 4.10 -14.34
CA LEU A 27 -23.69 2.70 -14.32
C LEU A 27 -22.53 1.85 -14.86
N ALA A 28 -21.75 1.24 -13.97
CA ALA A 28 -20.86 0.16 -14.35
C ALA A 28 -21.70 -1.07 -14.66
N SER A 29 -21.61 -1.60 -15.89
CA SER A 29 -22.21 -2.88 -16.25
C SER A 29 -21.39 -4.02 -15.65
N CYS A 30 -22.00 -4.84 -14.80
CA CYS A 30 -21.42 -6.11 -14.39
C CYS A 30 -21.36 -7.05 -15.60
N GLY A 31 -20.16 -7.35 -16.09
CA GLY A 31 -19.92 -8.43 -17.04
C GLY A 31 -19.73 -9.76 -16.29
N ASP A 32 -20.02 -10.89 -17.00
CA ASP A 32 -20.15 -12.25 -16.47
C ASP A 32 -18.86 -12.90 -15.89
N ASN A 33 -17.83 -12.15 -15.53
CA ASN A 33 -16.59 -12.65 -14.96
C ASN A 33 -16.28 -11.95 -13.62
N GLY A 34 -16.75 -12.58 -12.53
CA GLY A 34 -16.24 -12.44 -11.18
C GLY A 34 -16.18 -11.02 -10.60
N CYS A 35 -17.07 -10.73 -9.66
CA CYS A 35 -16.93 -9.55 -8.80
C CYS A 35 -15.69 -9.75 -7.90
N PHE A 36 -14.58 -9.10 -8.24
CA PHE A 36 -13.46 -8.94 -7.33
C PHE A 36 -13.71 -7.71 -6.47
N ASN A 37 -13.72 -7.90 -5.17
CA ASN A 37 -13.95 -6.90 -4.13
C ASN A 37 -15.42 -6.56 -3.85
N CYS A 38 -16.06 -7.35 -3.00
CA CYS A 38 -17.43 -7.10 -2.50
C CYS A 38 -17.52 -5.99 -1.43
N GLY A 39 -16.49 -5.17 -1.22
CA GLY A 39 -16.45 -4.14 -0.19
C GLY A 39 -17.34 -2.91 -0.46
N TYR A 40 -17.79 -2.70 -1.68
CA TYR A 40 -18.69 -1.59 -1.99
C TYR A 40 -19.64 -1.94 -3.13
N LEU A 41 -20.88 -2.28 -2.78
CA LEU A 41 -21.98 -2.45 -3.73
C LEU A 41 -22.74 -1.13 -3.85
N PRO A 42 -22.82 -0.50 -5.05
CA PRO A 42 -23.78 0.57 -5.28
C PRO A 42 -25.21 0.01 -5.16
N PRO A 43 -26.19 0.80 -4.69
CA PRO A 43 -27.57 0.36 -4.55
C PRO A 43 -28.15 -0.04 -5.90
N GLY A 44 -28.40 -1.34 -6.10
CA GLY A 44 -28.96 -1.91 -7.34
C GLY A 44 -28.40 -3.26 -7.75
N CYS A 45 -27.34 -3.76 -7.13
CA CYS A 45 -26.86 -5.13 -7.33
C CYS A 45 -27.65 -6.09 -6.43
N GLY A 46 -28.33 -7.06 -7.02
CA GLY A 46 -29.12 -8.06 -6.31
C GLY A 46 -28.27 -9.09 -5.55
N PRO A 47 -28.89 -9.93 -4.70
CA PRO A 47 -28.21 -10.83 -3.75
C PRO A 47 -27.67 -12.12 -4.37
N SER A 48 -26.92 -12.02 -5.46
CA SER A 48 -26.26 -13.19 -6.07
C SER A 48 -24.73 -13.18 -5.98
N CYS A 49 -24.18 -12.45 -5.02
CA CYS A 49 -22.83 -12.76 -4.55
C CYS A 49 -22.91 -14.06 -3.75
N SER A 50 -22.56 -15.21 -4.36
CA SER A 50 -22.23 -16.39 -3.58
C SER A 50 -21.15 -15.97 -2.59
N SER A 51 -21.26 -16.42 -1.34
CA SER A 51 -20.32 -16.19 -0.24
C SER A 51 -18.93 -16.79 -0.53
N GLY A 52 -18.26 -16.26 -1.57
CA GLY A 52 -16.82 -16.28 -1.65
C GLY A 52 -16.37 -15.23 -0.63
N SER A 53 -15.67 -15.63 0.40
CA SER A 53 -15.00 -14.76 1.33
C SER A 53 -14.30 -13.64 0.54
N ALA A 54 -14.65 -12.37 0.82
CA ALA A 54 -13.88 -11.24 0.31
C ALA A 54 -12.42 -11.51 0.67
N GLU A 55 -11.55 -11.58 -0.32
CA GLU A 55 -10.12 -11.69 -0.08
C GLU A 55 -9.67 -10.34 0.49
N VAL A 56 -9.55 -10.30 1.82
CA VAL A 56 -8.97 -9.15 2.51
C VAL A 56 -7.50 -9.14 2.16
N SER A 57 -7.03 -8.05 1.60
CA SER A 57 -5.61 -7.84 1.35
C SER A 57 -4.88 -7.76 2.69
N PRO A 58 -3.98 -8.71 3.02
CA PRO A 58 -3.26 -8.65 4.27
C PRO A 58 -2.20 -7.54 4.20
N GLY A 59 -2.35 -6.49 5.01
CA GLY A 59 -1.31 -5.49 5.25
C GLY A 59 -0.33 -5.97 6.32
N LEU A 60 0.91 -5.50 6.28
CA LEU A 60 1.89 -5.72 7.34
C LEU A 60 2.83 -4.52 7.52
N VAL A 61 3.35 -4.38 8.73
CA VAL A 61 4.44 -3.47 9.05
C VAL A 61 5.48 -4.19 9.91
N ALA A 62 6.74 -3.81 9.75
CA ALA A 62 7.85 -4.33 10.54
C ALA A 62 8.59 -3.20 11.24
N GLY A 63 9.05 -3.44 12.46
CA GLY A 63 9.78 -2.44 13.25
C GLY A 63 10.15 -2.94 14.63
N ASN A 64 10.87 -2.12 15.38
CA ASN A 64 11.24 -2.43 16.76
C ASN A 64 10.12 -2.05 17.74
N PHE A 65 8.97 -2.73 17.68
CA PHE A 65 7.80 -2.44 18.52
C PHE A 65 8.03 -2.70 20.01
N THR A 66 9.03 -3.50 20.36
CA THR A 66 9.33 -3.84 21.75
C THR A 66 10.45 -3.00 22.37
N GLY A 67 11.08 -2.13 21.60
CA GLY A 67 12.23 -1.35 22.07
C GLY A 67 13.51 -2.17 22.35
N ASN A 68 13.53 -3.48 22.05
CA ASN A 68 14.64 -4.39 22.35
C ASN A 68 15.72 -4.43 21.26
N GLY A 69 15.55 -3.67 20.17
CA GLY A 69 16.48 -3.60 19.05
C GLY A 69 16.28 -4.68 17.97
N PHE A 70 15.30 -5.59 18.14
CA PHE A 70 15.00 -6.62 17.15
C PHE A 70 13.68 -6.34 16.42
N THR A 71 13.57 -6.81 15.19
CA THR A 71 12.40 -6.62 14.35
C THR A 71 11.22 -7.44 14.82
N SER A 72 10.12 -6.76 15.12
CA SER A 72 8.78 -7.33 15.32
C SER A 72 7.93 -7.06 14.09
N VAL A 73 6.83 -7.81 13.91
CA VAL A 73 5.93 -7.70 12.76
C VAL A 73 4.50 -7.53 13.26
N VAL A 74 3.77 -6.56 12.73
CA VAL A 74 2.32 -6.46 12.90
C VAL A 74 1.66 -6.70 11.57
N ALA A 75 0.73 -7.65 11.51
CA ALA A 75 0.06 -8.05 10.27
C ALA A 75 -1.45 -8.13 10.46
N ILE A 76 -2.20 -7.84 9.40
CA ILE A 76 -3.64 -8.06 9.35
C ILE A 76 -3.91 -9.56 9.36
N SER A 77 -4.84 -9.99 10.21
CA SER A 77 -5.30 -11.38 10.29
C SER A 77 -6.80 -11.42 10.04
N THR A 78 -7.19 -12.09 8.98
CA THR A 78 -8.60 -12.43 8.76
C THR A 78 -9.01 -13.57 9.67
N MET A 79 -10.22 -13.50 10.21
CA MET A 79 -10.74 -14.51 11.12
C MET A 79 -10.81 -15.91 10.50
N GLU A 80 -10.52 -16.89 11.31
CA GLU A 80 -10.95 -18.29 11.08
C GLU A 80 -12.48 -18.35 10.93
N PRO A 81 -13.04 -19.18 10.01
CA PRO A 81 -14.46 -19.16 9.62
C PRO A 81 -15.43 -19.71 10.70
N ALA A 82 -15.08 -19.74 11.97
CA ALA A 82 -15.84 -20.43 13.01
C ALA A 82 -16.74 -19.56 13.88
N ALA A 83 -16.74 -18.24 13.76
CA ALA A 83 -17.60 -17.39 14.56
C ALA A 83 -18.42 -16.44 13.68
N SER A 84 -19.70 -16.36 13.94
CA SER A 84 -20.71 -15.59 13.20
C SER A 84 -20.63 -14.06 13.33
N ASN A 85 -19.50 -13.52 13.79
CA ASN A 85 -19.14 -12.10 13.78
C ASN A 85 -17.72 -11.98 13.26
N SER A 86 -17.59 -11.51 12.03
CA SER A 86 -16.31 -11.28 11.35
C SER A 86 -15.62 -10.03 11.91
N ALA A 87 -15.03 -10.10 13.08
CA ALA A 87 -14.10 -9.08 13.53
C ALA A 87 -12.72 -9.40 12.95
N SER A 88 -12.12 -8.47 12.25
CA SER A 88 -10.71 -8.56 11.83
C SER A 88 -9.81 -8.16 13.00
N TYR A 89 -8.60 -8.71 13.02
CA TYR A 89 -7.63 -8.45 14.07
C TYR A 89 -6.29 -8.14 13.41
N LEU A 90 -5.50 -7.31 14.08
CA LEU A 90 -4.07 -7.28 13.84
C LEU A 90 -3.40 -8.30 14.73
N LYS A 91 -2.39 -9.01 14.21
CA LYS A 91 -1.52 -9.89 14.98
C LYS A 91 -0.15 -9.26 15.10
N ALA A 92 0.27 -8.98 16.33
CA ALA A 92 1.62 -8.54 16.60
C ALA A 92 2.51 -9.73 16.95
N TYR A 93 3.48 -10.02 16.11
CA TYR A 93 4.53 -11.00 16.30
C TYR A 93 5.72 -10.28 16.92
N LEU A 94 5.87 -10.37 18.23
CA LEU A 94 6.85 -9.61 18.99
C LEU A 94 8.15 -10.37 19.09
N SER A 95 9.25 -9.77 18.64
CA SER A 95 10.56 -10.36 18.75
C SER A 95 11.02 -10.42 20.21
N THR A 96 11.52 -11.55 20.63
CA THR A 96 12.17 -11.79 21.93
C THR A 96 13.68 -11.86 21.83
N GLY A 97 14.22 -11.81 20.62
CA GLY A 97 15.64 -11.88 20.29
C GLY A 97 15.83 -12.19 18.81
N ALA A 98 17.08 -12.39 18.40
CA ALA A 98 17.44 -12.73 17.03
C ALA A 98 16.67 -13.98 16.54
N GLY A 99 15.76 -13.81 15.58
CA GLY A 99 14.99 -14.90 14.99
C GLY A 99 14.01 -15.61 15.92
N THR A 100 13.65 -15.02 17.06
CA THR A 100 12.72 -15.62 18.02
C THR A 100 11.55 -14.69 18.32
N TYR A 101 10.34 -15.23 18.34
CA TYR A 101 9.11 -14.48 18.53
C TYR A 101 8.26 -15.06 19.68
N ALA A 102 7.60 -14.18 20.40
CA ALA A 102 6.58 -14.58 21.38
C ALA A 102 5.31 -15.07 20.66
N ALA A 103 4.39 -15.70 21.40
CA ALA A 103 3.06 -15.96 20.89
C ALA A 103 2.41 -14.64 20.44
N PRO A 104 1.73 -14.59 19.26
CA PRO A 104 1.20 -13.35 18.73
C PRO A 104 0.14 -12.73 19.64
N VAL A 105 0.22 -11.41 19.78
CA VAL A 105 -0.77 -10.59 20.49
C VAL A 105 -1.86 -10.19 19.50
N LEU A 106 -3.13 -10.35 19.88
CA LEU A 106 -4.26 -9.93 19.06
C LEU A 106 -4.68 -8.51 19.43
N ILE A 107 -4.82 -7.66 18.41
CA ILE A 107 -5.28 -6.29 18.54
C ILE A 107 -6.58 -6.18 17.75
N SER A 108 -7.69 -5.82 18.43
CA SER A 108 -8.99 -5.66 17.78
C SER A 108 -9.02 -4.39 16.96
N ASP A 109 -9.34 -4.48 15.66
CA ASP A 109 -9.31 -3.36 14.70
C ASP A 109 -10.65 -3.10 13.98
N GLY A 110 -11.76 -3.56 14.52
CA GLY A 110 -13.04 -3.34 13.82
C GLY A 110 -13.24 -4.27 12.62
N ASN A 111 -13.66 -3.72 11.45
CA ASN A 111 -13.99 -4.52 10.28
C ASN A 111 -13.01 -4.25 9.11
N ASP A 112 -12.42 -5.32 8.61
CA ASP A 112 -11.69 -5.40 7.34
C ASP A 112 -10.65 -4.29 7.08
N PRO A 113 -9.59 -4.17 7.92
CA PRO A 113 -8.45 -3.33 7.59
C PRO A 113 -7.78 -3.82 6.28
N LEU A 114 -7.34 -2.88 5.44
CA LEU A 114 -6.74 -3.18 4.14
C LEU A 114 -5.25 -2.89 4.12
N TYR A 115 -4.80 -1.90 4.88
CA TYR A 115 -3.43 -1.40 4.85
C TYR A 115 -2.96 -1.03 6.25
N LEU A 116 -1.67 -1.19 6.49
CA LEU A 116 -1.01 -0.75 7.72
C LEU A 116 0.14 0.20 7.41
N ALA A 117 0.31 1.20 8.27
CA ALA A 117 1.51 2.02 8.33
C ALA A 117 2.01 2.08 9.77
N ALA A 118 3.29 2.34 9.98
CA ALA A 118 3.88 2.46 11.30
C ALA A 118 4.84 3.64 11.38
N ALA A 119 4.73 4.41 12.46
CA ALA A 119 5.64 5.48 12.83
C ALA A 119 5.48 5.78 14.33
N ASP A 120 6.44 6.46 14.94
CA ASP A 120 6.29 7.02 16.28
C ASP A 120 5.39 8.26 16.21
N LEU A 121 4.12 8.11 16.55
CA LEU A 121 3.10 9.17 16.49
C LEU A 121 2.94 9.92 17.83
N ASN A 122 3.51 9.41 18.90
CA ASN A 122 3.36 10.00 20.22
C ASN A 122 4.67 10.56 20.79
N GLY A 123 5.81 10.35 20.11
CA GLY A 123 7.13 10.86 20.48
C GLY A 123 7.83 10.00 21.56
N ASP A 124 7.41 8.74 21.76
CA ASP A 124 7.97 7.85 22.77
C ASP A 124 9.09 6.93 22.25
N HIS A 125 9.44 7.06 20.97
CA HIS A 125 10.46 6.29 20.25
C HIS A 125 10.10 4.83 19.98
N LEU A 126 8.86 4.44 20.17
CA LEU A 126 8.33 3.14 19.73
C LEU A 126 7.41 3.34 18.53
N PRO A 127 7.44 2.46 17.54
CA PRO A 127 6.47 2.55 16.44
C PRO A 127 5.04 2.33 16.94
N ASP A 128 4.15 3.22 16.53
CA ASP A 128 2.69 3.07 16.61
C ASP A 128 2.19 2.46 15.29
N VAL A 129 0.94 2.04 15.24
CA VAL A 129 0.34 1.43 14.05
C VAL A 129 -0.89 2.23 13.62
N VAL A 130 -1.01 2.51 12.33
CA VAL A 130 -2.22 3.04 11.72
C VAL A 130 -2.76 2.00 10.75
N SER A 131 -4.04 1.66 10.89
CA SER A 131 -4.74 0.85 9.92
C SER A 131 -5.71 1.68 9.10
N ALA A 132 -5.89 1.32 7.83
CA ALA A 132 -6.90 1.90 6.94
C ALA A 132 -7.96 0.86 6.62
N SER A 133 -9.25 1.21 6.81
CA SER A 133 -10.40 0.36 6.50
C SER A 133 -11.37 1.09 5.58
N ALA A 134 -11.47 0.62 4.34
CA ALA A 134 -12.43 1.16 3.38
C ALA A 134 -13.89 0.79 3.74
N VAL A 135 -14.10 -0.36 4.39
CA VAL A 135 -15.42 -0.85 4.78
C VAL A 135 -16.00 0.00 5.91
N ASP A 136 -15.20 0.27 6.95
CA ASP A 136 -15.62 1.13 8.06
C ASP A 136 -15.51 2.62 7.70
N GLY A 137 -14.74 2.96 6.66
CA GLY A 137 -14.46 4.35 6.28
C GLY A 137 -13.65 5.07 7.34
N THR A 138 -12.64 4.40 7.93
CA THR A 138 -11.86 4.92 9.04
C THR A 138 -10.36 4.65 8.89
N LEU A 139 -9.57 5.52 9.55
CA LEU A 139 -8.23 5.17 9.99
C LEU A 139 -8.29 4.89 11.50
N SER A 140 -7.69 3.79 11.93
CA SER A 140 -7.55 3.45 13.36
C SER A 140 -6.09 3.61 13.77
N VAL A 141 -5.81 4.49 14.74
CA VAL A 141 -4.46 4.73 15.26
C VAL A 141 -4.30 4.02 16.58
N PHE A 142 -3.34 3.09 16.63
CA PHE A 142 -3.02 2.28 17.81
C PHE A 142 -1.68 2.76 18.37
N LEU A 143 -1.72 3.48 19.49
CA LEU A 143 -0.50 3.92 20.16
C LEU A 143 0.12 2.75 20.93
N ASN A 144 1.40 2.52 20.70
CA ASN A 144 2.21 1.57 21.45
C ASN A 144 2.47 2.11 22.87
N SER A 145 2.85 1.26 23.78
CA SER A 145 3.05 1.63 25.18
C SER A 145 4.49 1.40 25.62
N THR A 146 5.12 2.44 26.16
CA THR A 146 6.45 2.33 26.77
C THR A 146 6.46 1.46 28.03
N GLU A 147 5.33 1.32 28.74
CA GLU A 147 5.22 0.47 29.94
C GLU A 147 5.25 -1.03 29.59
N THR A 148 4.62 -1.38 28.46
CA THR A 148 4.53 -2.76 27.96
C THR A 148 4.73 -2.78 26.44
N PRO A 149 5.92 -2.45 25.92
CA PRO A 149 6.14 -2.24 24.50
C PRO A 149 5.71 -3.42 23.65
N GLY A 150 4.89 -3.17 22.63
CA GLY A 150 4.37 -4.15 21.70
C GLY A 150 3.34 -5.14 22.26
N SER A 151 3.25 -5.30 23.59
CA SER A 151 2.33 -6.26 24.21
C SER A 151 0.94 -5.68 24.46
N THR A 152 0.83 -4.35 24.59
CA THR A 152 -0.46 -3.66 24.74
C THR A 152 -0.45 -2.37 23.93
N PHE A 153 -1.31 -2.32 22.93
CA PHE A 153 -1.64 -1.07 22.26
C PHE A 153 -2.81 -0.41 22.97
N ALA A 154 -2.83 0.90 23.04
CA ALA A 154 -3.97 1.66 23.57
C ALA A 154 -5.24 1.36 22.75
N ALA A 155 -6.42 1.68 23.29
CA ALA A 155 -7.64 1.66 22.51
C ALA A 155 -7.47 2.56 21.28
N PRO A 156 -7.91 2.15 20.06
CA PRO A 156 -7.65 2.89 18.85
C PRO A 156 -8.31 4.28 18.86
N ILE A 157 -7.59 5.27 18.34
CA ILE A 157 -8.14 6.56 17.98
C ILE A 157 -8.74 6.42 16.58
N ILE A 158 -10.06 6.63 16.48
CA ILE A 158 -10.78 6.43 15.22
C ILE A 158 -10.93 7.78 14.50
N LEU A 159 -10.40 7.86 13.28
CA LEU A 159 -10.50 9.01 12.40
C LEU A 159 -11.42 8.68 11.22
N ASN A 160 -12.41 9.53 10.95
CA ASN A 160 -13.33 9.30 9.84
C ASN A 160 -12.66 9.61 8.50
N SER A 161 -12.52 8.60 7.64
CA SER A 161 -11.88 8.65 6.32
C SER A 161 -12.63 7.74 5.34
N PRO A 162 -13.74 8.19 4.75
CA PRO A 162 -14.61 7.35 3.94
C PRO A 162 -13.90 6.79 2.71
N GLY A 163 -13.80 5.46 2.64
CA GLY A 163 -13.14 4.74 1.55
C GLY A 163 -11.63 4.62 1.72
N ALA A 164 -11.09 4.84 2.93
CA ALA A 164 -9.66 4.71 3.21
C ALA A 164 -9.12 3.33 2.83
N SER A 165 -8.27 3.29 1.81
CA SER A 165 -7.64 2.07 1.29
C SER A 165 -6.15 1.99 1.63
N GLN A 166 -5.51 3.13 1.90
CA GLN A 166 -4.08 3.23 2.22
C GLN A 166 -3.82 4.53 2.99
N VAL A 167 -2.75 4.58 3.75
CA VAL A 167 -2.31 5.77 4.50
C VAL A 167 -0.79 5.93 4.40
N ALA A 168 -0.35 7.17 4.18
CA ALA A 168 1.04 7.58 4.29
C ALA A 168 1.23 8.47 5.52
N ILE A 169 2.42 8.45 6.11
CA ILE A 169 2.76 9.18 7.33
C ILE A 169 3.97 10.08 7.04
N ALA A 170 3.85 11.38 7.28
CA ALA A 170 4.94 12.35 7.22
C ALA A 170 4.56 13.64 7.96
N ASP A 171 5.54 14.44 8.34
CA ASP A 171 5.32 15.80 8.85
C ASP A 171 5.01 16.72 7.64
N MET A 172 3.72 16.91 7.36
CA MET A 172 3.22 17.63 6.19
C MET A 172 3.19 19.15 6.36
N ASN A 173 3.40 19.64 7.59
CA ASN A 173 3.34 21.06 7.91
C ASN A 173 4.62 21.60 8.56
N GLY A 174 5.66 20.76 8.74
CA GLY A 174 6.97 21.13 9.27
C GLY A 174 6.96 21.46 10.76
N ASP A 175 5.99 20.95 11.55
CA ASP A 175 5.90 21.20 12.99
C ASP A 175 6.62 20.13 13.85
N GLY A 176 7.17 19.11 13.21
CA GLY A 176 7.90 18.00 13.83
C GLY A 176 7.01 16.86 14.32
N MET A 177 5.71 16.92 14.08
CA MET A 177 4.77 15.84 14.39
C MET A 177 4.34 15.11 13.11
N PRO A 178 4.30 13.78 13.11
CA PRO A 178 3.85 13.05 11.93
C PRO A 178 2.34 13.20 11.68
N ASP A 179 1.98 13.65 10.48
CA ASP A 179 0.62 13.75 9.98
C ASP A 179 0.24 12.51 9.17
N LEU A 180 -1.06 12.35 8.86
CA LEU A 180 -1.56 11.24 8.07
C LEU A 180 -2.17 11.74 6.75
N VAL A 181 -1.78 11.11 5.63
CA VAL A 181 -2.40 11.32 4.32
C VAL A 181 -3.09 10.04 3.91
N SER A 182 -4.41 10.07 3.76
CA SER A 182 -5.23 8.91 3.42
C SER A 182 -5.53 8.88 1.92
N ALA A 183 -5.29 7.73 1.27
CA ALA A 183 -5.88 7.42 -0.02
C ALA A 183 -7.33 7.01 0.19
N ASP A 184 -8.24 7.89 -0.13
CA ASP A 184 -9.68 7.72 0.07
C ASP A 184 -10.47 8.39 -1.08
N PHE A 185 -11.78 8.60 -0.89
CA PHE A 185 -12.61 9.28 -1.89
C PHE A 185 -12.23 10.74 -2.13
N ASN A 186 -11.39 11.35 -1.27
CA ASN A 186 -11.03 12.77 -1.34
C ASN A 186 -9.53 13.04 -1.20
N VAL A 187 -8.69 12.05 -1.00
CA VAL A 187 -7.31 12.20 -0.47
C VAL A 187 -7.29 13.20 0.68
N SER A 188 -7.33 12.69 1.88
CA SER A 188 -7.53 13.51 3.08
C SER A 188 -6.23 13.64 3.88
N LEU A 189 -5.94 14.87 4.35
CA LEU A 189 -4.84 15.17 5.26
C LEU A 189 -5.38 15.35 6.68
N PHE A 190 -4.84 14.61 7.62
CA PHE A 190 -5.12 14.72 9.06
C PHE A 190 -3.88 15.28 9.76
N LEU A 191 -3.91 16.55 10.12
CA LEU A 191 -2.82 17.18 10.86
C LEU A 191 -2.81 16.71 12.30
N GLN A 192 -1.66 16.30 12.78
CA GLN A 192 -1.45 16.07 14.18
C GLN A 192 -1.29 17.42 14.91
N THR A 193 -1.98 17.61 16.02
CA THR A 193 -1.97 18.88 16.79
C THR A 193 -1.35 18.73 18.18
N ALA A 194 -1.19 17.52 18.62
CA ALA A 194 -0.45 17.08 19.79
C ALA A 194 -0.17 15.58 19.65
N PRO A 195 0.78 14.99 20.36
CA PRO A 195 1.10 13.56 20.27
C PRO A 195 -0.15 12.66 20.31
N GLY A 196 -0.41 11.95 19.22
CA GLY A 196 -1.59 11.10 19.05
C GLY A 196 -2.93 11.83 18.89
N VAL A 197 -2.94 13.15 18.69
CA VAL A 197 -4.20 13.94 18.56
C VAL A 197 -4.26 14.58 17.18
N PHE A 198 -5.28 14.25 16.40
CA PHE A 198 -5.45 14.70 15.02
C PHE A 198 -6.61 15.68 14.87
N ALA A 199 -6.41 16.70 14.02
CA ALA A 199 -7.46 17.64 13.62
C ALA A 199 -8.47 16.97 12.66
N SER A 200 -9.58 17.66 12.38
CA SER A 200 -10.50 17.25 11.33
C SER A 200 -9.80 17.21 9.96
N PRO A 201 -10.14 16.25 9.09
CA PRO A 201 -9.45 16.08 7.80
C PRO A 201 -9.64 17.27 6.86
N ILE A 202 -8.58 17.57 6.11
CA ILE A 202 -8.56 18.52 5.01
C ILE A 202 -8.61 17.73 3.71
N SER A 203 -9.62 17.96 2.85
CA SER A 203 -9.70 17.33 1.54
C SER A 203 -8.71 17.99 0.58
N LEU A 204 -7.78 17.23 0.04
CA LEU A 204 -6.74 17.69 -0.87
C LEU A 204 -7.07 17.41 -2.35
N TYR A 205 -7.71 16.26 -2.64
CA TYR A 205 -8.04 15.84 -3.99
C TYR A 205 -9.41 15.16 -4.04
N PRO A 206 -10.45 15.85 -4.55
CA PRO A 206 -11.84 15.39 -4.43
C PRO A 206 -12.23 14.25 -5.39
N ALA A 207 -11.33 13.81 -6.27
CA ALA A 207 -11.59 12.69 -7.18
C ALA A 207 -11.18 11.33 -6.59
N GLY A 208 -10.55 11.34 -5.41
CA GLY A 208 -10.07 10.13 -4.75
C GLY A 208 -8.81 9.52 -5.37
N ALA A 209 -8.16 8.67 -4.61
CA ALA A 209 -7.00 7.89 -5.04
C ALA A 209 -7.02 6.49 -4.43
N ASN A 210 -6.33 5.56 -5.07
CA ASN A 210 -6.14 4.20 -4.56
C ASN A 210 -4.81 4.07 -3.79
N TRP A 211 -3.86 4.96 -4.06
CA TRP A 211 -2.55 5.00 -3.43
C TRP A 211 -2.05 6.42 -3.28
N VAL A 212 -1.34 6.71 -2.19
CA VAL A 212 -0.62 7.95 -1.97
C VAL A 212 0.80 7.65 -1.48
N ALA A 213 1.75 8.47 -1.91
CA ALA A 213 3.09 8.52 -1.36
C ALA A 213 3.45 9.98 -1.07
N VAL A 214 4.21 10.22 -0.02
CA VAL A 214 4.57 11.55 0.44
C VAL A 214 6.09 11.72 0.49
N GLY A 215 6.58 12.88 0.09
CA GLY A 215 8.00 13.21 0.09
C GLY A 215 8.26 14.51 -0.65
N ASP A 216 9.41 15.12 -0.40
CA ASP A 216 9.84 16.33 -1.13
C ASP A 216 10.18 15.97 -2.58
N LEU A 217 9.33 16.36 -3.51
CA LEU A 217 9.47 16.06 -4.95
C LEU A 217 9.98 17.26 -5.76
N ASN A 218 10.30 18.36 -5.10
CA ASN A 218 10.80 19.56 -5.78
C ASN A 218 12.06 20.15 -5.13
N GLY A 219 12.56 19.56 -4.03
CA GLY A 219 13.78 19.98 -3.34
C GLY A 219 13.59 21.24 -2.47
N ASP A 220 12.36 21.59 -2.08
CA ASP A 220 12.08 22.74 -1.22
C ASP A 220 12.07 22.41 0.29
N GLY A 221 12.23 21.14 0.64
CA GLY A 221 12.25 20.63 2.01
C GLY A 221 10.88 20.40 2.61
N VAL A 222 9.80 20.53 1.84
CA VAL A 222 8.43 20.31 2.31
C VAL A 222 7.84 19.11 1.55
N PRO A 223 7.11 18.19 2.24
CA PRO A 223 6.56 17.04 1.55
C PRO A 223 5.46 17.41 0.53
N ASP A 224 5.61 16.86 -0.66
CA ASP A 224 4.61 16.82 -1.73
C ASP A 224 3.86 15.48 -1.69
N ILE A 225 2.85 15.34 -2.53
CA ILE A 225 2.04 14.11 -2.62
C ILE A 225 2.07 13.59 -4.05
N ALA A 226 2.49 12.34 -4.22
CA ALA A 226 2.22 11.56 -5.41
C ALA A 226 1.00 10.67 -5.15
N LEU A 227 0.00 10.72 -6.02
CA LEU A 227 -1.20 9.90 -5.90
C LEU A 227 -1.46 9.08 -7.17
N ALA A 228 -1.99 7.88 -6.99
CA ALA A 228 -2.50 7.05 -8.07
C ALA A 228 -4.02 6.99 -8.04
N ASP A 229 -4.65 7.36 -9.15
CA ASP A 229 -6.08 7.22 -9.36
C ASP A 229 -6.38 6.26 -10.53
N ALA A 230 -7.64 6.19 -10.96
CA ALA A 230 -8.06 5.32 -12.06
C ALA A 230 -7.43 5.65 -13.42
N VAL A 231 -6.76 6.80 -13.56
CA VAL A 231 -6.19 7.28 -14.83
C VAL A 231 -4.67 7.12 -14.86
N GLY A 232 -4.02 7.18 -13.70
CA GLY A 232 -2.56 7.11 -13.59
C GLY A 232 -2.04 7.84 -12.37
N VAL A 233 -0.81 8.33 -12.43
CA VAL A 233 -0.14 9.02 -11.33
C VAL A 233 -0.12 10.52 -11.54
N LYS A 234 -0.45 11.26 -10.48
CA LYS A 234 -0.46 12.72 -10.44
C LYS A 234 0.34 13.20 -9.24
N LEU A 235 0.90 14.40 -9.37
CA LEU A 235 1.58 15.10 -8.28
C LEU A 235 0.74 16.27 -7.80
N LEU A 236 0.65 16.42 -6.49
CA LEU A 236 0.19 17.61 -5.80
C LEU A 236 1.41 18.23 -5.13
N MET A 237 1.96 19.27 -5.72
CA MET A 237 3.10 20.00 -5.16
C MET A 237 2.61 20.92 -4.06
N HIS A 238 3.26 20.89 -2.90
CA HIS A 238 3.03 21.85 -1.84
C HIS A 238 3.32 23.27 -2.32
N THR A 239 2.57 24.25 -1.83
CA THR A 239 2.76 25.67 -2.20
C THR A 239 2.64 26.57 -0.98
N GLY A 240 3.51 27.56 -0.90
CA GLY A 240 3.49 28.53 0.18
C GLY A 240 4.53 28.26 1.28
N ALA A 241 4.23 28.66 2.51
CA ALA A 241 5.12 28.40 3.65
C ALA A 241 5.02 26.92 4.07
N ALA A 242 6.09 26.36 4.63
CA ALA A 242 6.12 24.98 5.12
C ALA A 242 4.95 24.63 6.05
N SER A 243 4.52 25.61 6.87
CA SER A 243 3.36 25.45 7.77
C SER A 243 1.99 25.56 7.07
N SER A 244 1.94 25.73 5.74
CA SER A 244 0.67 25.77 5.00
C SER A 244 0.23 24.33 4.63
N THR A 245 -1.05 24.18 4.34
CA THR A 245 -1.62 22.93 3.80
C THR A 245 -2.17 23.15 2.40
N THR A 246 -1.48 24.00 1.62
CA THR A 246 -1.91 24.43 0.30
C THR A 246 -1.11 23.70 -0.76
N TYR A 247 -1.81 23.07 -1.68
CA TYR A 247 -1.21 22.31 -2.79
C TYR A 247 -1.62 22.92 -4.14
N ALA A 248 -0.72 22.84 -5.11
CA ALA A 248 -1.01 23.20 -6.49
C ALA A 248 -2.07 22.26 -7.11
N ALA A 249 -2.63 22.69 -8.22
CA ALA A 249 -3.50 21.80 -9.00
C ALA A 249 -2.73 20.53 -9.41
N PRO A 250 -3.37 19.34 -9.37
CA PRO A 250 -2.70 18.07 -9.64
C PRO A 250 -2.16 18.02 -11.08
N VAL A 251 -0.88 17.63 -11.22
CA VAL A 251 -0.19 17.50 -12.50
C VAL A 251 -0.04 16.03 -12.84
N PRO A 252 -0.60 15.51 -13.95
CA PRO A 252 -0.41 14.14 -14.36
C PRO A 252 1.04 13.96 -14.87
N ILE A 253 1.72 12.91 -14.38
CA ILE A 253 3.11 12.58 -14.74
C ILE A 253 3.25 11.20 -15.37
N PHE A 254 2.32 10.31 -15.08
CA PHE A 254 2.30 8.96 -15.61
C PHE A 254 0.86 8.57 -15.96
N THR A 255 0.65 8.14 -17.19
CA THR A 255 -0.66 7.67 -17.64
C THR A 255 -0.62 6.16 -17.73
N GLN A 256 -1.50 5.50 -16.98
CA GLN A 256 -1.63 4.05 -17.05
C GLN A 256 -2.03 3.63 -18.46
N THR A 257 -1.41 2.57 -18.97
CA THR A 257 -1.78 1.99 -20.26
C THR A 257 -3.21 1.43 -20.15
N GLN A 258 -4.18 2.21 -20.61
CA GLN A 258 -5.61 1.92 -20.51
C GLN A 258 -5.95 0.56 -21.11
N ASN A 259 -6.36 -0.36 -20.28
CA ASN A 259 -7.12 -1.53 -20.72
C ASN A 259 -8.32 -1.72 -19.80
N ASN A 260 -9.48 -1.65 -20.39
CA ASN A 260 -10.83 -1.56 -19.83
C ASN A 260 -11.22 -2.61 -18.77
N ASN A 261 -10.28 -3.34 -18.15
CA ASN A 261 -10.60 -4.41 -17.20
C ASN A 261 -9.46 -4.82 -16.25
N VAL A 262 -8.37 -4.08 -16.11
CA VAL A 262 -7.35 -4.40 -15.11
C VAL A 262 -7.50 -3.47 -13.92
N GLN A 263 -8.07 -3.99 -12.84
CA GLN A 263 -8.06 -3.39 -11.51
C GLN A 263 -6.69 -3.62 -10.89
N GLY A 264 -5.71 -2.80 -11.26
CA GLY A 264 -4.44 -2.73 -10.55
C GLY A 264 -4.20 -1.25 -10.26
N ALA A 265 -4.22 -0.85 -8.99
CA ALA A 265 -3.73 0.46 -8.62
C ALA A 265 -2.23 0.53 -8.93
N ASN A 266 -1.76 1.66 -9.47
CA ASN A 266 -0.34 1.92 -9.48
C ASN A 266 0.11 2.06 -8.03
N VAL A 267 1.11 1.29 -7.63
CA VAL A 267 1.80 1.48 -6.36
C VAL A 267 2.95 2.45 -6.59
N ILE A 268 3.15 3.39 -5.68
CA ILE A 268 4.14 4.45 -5.80
C ILE A 268 5.06 4.40 -4.59
N ALA A 269 6.36 4.48 -4.84
CA ALA A 269 7.37 4.79 -3.84
C ALA A 269 8.14 6.06 -4.24
N ILE A 270 8.59 6.81 -3.24
CA ILE A 270 9.41 8.01 -3.38
C ILE A 270 10.75 7.73 -2.71
N ALA A 271 11.84 7.88 -3.43
CA ALA A 271 13.20 7.72 -2.90
C ALA A 271 14.23 8.34 -3.86
N ASP A 272 15.33 8.84 -3.34
CA ASP A 272 16.51 9.17 -4.15
C ASP A 272 17.21 7.87 -4.58
N VAL A 273 16.88 7.38 -5.78
CA VAL A 273 17.43 6.10 -6.27
C VAL A 273 18.74 6.25 -7.04
N ASN A 274 19.16 7.48 -7.37
CA ASN A 274 20.40 7.70 -8.11
C ASN A 274 21.51 8.35 -7.26
N GLY A 275 21.17 8.77 -6.01
CA GLY A 275 22.12 9.38 -5.08
C GLY A 275 22.46 10.84 -5.39
N ASP A 276 21.58 11.57 -6.13
CA ASP A 276 21.80 12.97 -6.48
C ASP A 276 21.22 13.97 -5.48
N GLY A 277 20.53 13.49 -4.45
CA GLY A 277 19.93 14.29 -3.40
C GLY A 277 18.50 14.75 -3.69
N PHE A 278 17.91 14.36 -4.83
CA PHE A 278 16.51 14.60 -5.16
C PHE A 278 15.72 13.29 -5.14
N ASN A 279 14.49 13.36 -4.65
CA ASN A 279 13.63 12.17 -4.64
C ASN A 279 13.10 11.87 -6.04
N ASP A 280 13.20 10.62 -6.42
CA ASP A 280 12.71 10.03 -7.64
C ASP A 280 11.37 9.30 -7.39
N LEU A 281 10.72 8.85 -8.46
CA LEU A 281 9.48 8.09 -8.38
C LEU A 281 9.67 6.68 -8.93
N VAL A 282 9.23 5.71 -8.15
CA VAL A 282 9.15 4.30 -8.54
C VAL A 282 7.68 3.91 -8.60
N ILE A 283 7.20 3.55 -9.80
CA ILE A 283 5.77 3.36 -10.08
C ILE A 283 5.56 2.00 -10.72
N THR A 284 4.60 1.20 -10.22
CA THR A 284 4.19 -0.02 -10.92
C THR A 284 3.17 0.25 -12.01
N ASP A 285 3.26 -0.49 -13.11
CA ASP A 285 2.22 -0.57 -14.14
C ASP A 285 1.79 -2.04 -14.29
N PRO A 286 0.51 -2.37 -14.00
CA PRO A 286 0.01 -3.73 -14.15
C PRO A 286 0.04 -4.23 -15.60
N GLY A 287 0.32 -3.36 -16.55
CA GLY A 287 0.35 -3.69 -17.98
C GLY A 287 -1.05 -3.85 -18.58
N PRO A 288 -1.13 -4.02 -19.91
CA PRO A 288 -2.41 -4.21 -20.59
C PRO A 288 -3.07 -5.55 -20.24
N SER A 289 -4.41 -5.55 -20.12
CA SER A 289 -5.21 -6.76 -19.90
C SER A 289 -4.94 -7.81 -20.99
N GLY A 290 -4.82 -9.08 -20.60
CA GLY A 290 -4.61 -10.19 -21.53
C GLY A 290 -3.24 -10.87 -21.46
N GLY A 291 -2.46 -10.65 -20.38
CA GLY A 291 -1.24 -11.40 -20.12
C GLY A 291 0.06 -10.67 -20.46
N ALA A 292 0.02 -9.35 -20.58
CA ALA A 292 1.25 -8.57 -20.62
C ALA A 292 2.00 -8.67 -19.28
N THR A 293 3.31 -8.63 -19.38
CA THR A 293 4.18 -8.61 -18.20
C THR A 293 4.04 -7.25 -17.50
N PRO A 294 3.66 -7.21 -16.22
CA PRO A 294 3.67 -5.96 -15.46
C PRO A 294 5.09 -5.40 -15.38
N THR A 295 5.17 -4.10 -15.16
CA THR A 295 6.47 -3.41 -15.07
C THR A 295 6.55 -2.58 -13.80
N VAL A 296 7.77 -2.28 -13.37
CA VAL A 296 8.07 -1.15 -12.50
C VAL A 296 8.83 -0.12 -13.33
N SER A 297 8.42 1.14 -13.21
CA SER A 297 9.01 2.27 -13.94
C SER A 297 9.68 3.22 -12.97
N VAL A 298 10.90 3.62 -13.27
CA VAL A 298 11.66 4.61 -12.52
C VAL A 298 11.64 5.92 -13.29
N LEU A 299 11.21 6.99 -12.64
CA LEU A 299 11.22 8.35 -13.15
C LEU A 299 12.19 9.15 -12.29
N LEU A 300 13.39 9.40 -12.82
CA LEU A 300 14.38 10.22 -12.13
C LEU A 300 13.95 11.69 -12.17
N GLN A 301 14.09 12.39 -11.04
CA GLN A 301 13.87 13.83 -11.01
C GLN A 301 14.95 14.55 -11.83
N ASP A 302 14.59 15.60 -12.56
CA ASP A 302 15.55 16.45 -13.27
C ASP A 302 16.18 17.43 -12.27
N ALA A 303 17.40 17.13 -11.81
CA ALA A 303 18.14 17.97 -10.88
C ALA A 303 18.34 19.42 -11.37
N THR A 304 18.19 19.68 -12.67
CA THR A 304 18.24 21.04 -13.24
C THR A 304 16.91 21.77 -13.23
N HIS A 305 15.81 21.02 -13.09
CA HIS A 305 14.45 21.54 -13.01
C HIS A 305 13.67 20.79 -11.90
N PRO A 306 13.91 21.12 -10.63
CA PRO A 306 13.23 20.44 -9.51
C PRO A 306 11.71 20.41 -9.68
N GLY A 307 11.09 19.27 -9.36
CA GLY A 307 9.67 19.03 -9.59
C GLY A 307 9.31 18.54 -11.00
N GLN A 308 10.29 18.38 -11.88
CA GLN A 308 10.12 17.73 -13.18
C GLN A 308 10.84 16.39 -13.21
N PHE A 309 10.32 15.46 -13.99
CA PHE A 309 10.83 14.09 -14.06
C PHE A 309 11.25 13.76 -15.49
N LEU A 310 12.32 12.98 -15.61
CA LEU A 310 12.79 12.45 -16.89
C LEU A 310 11.83 11.37 -17.41
N ALA A 311 12.00 10.96 -18.65
CA ALA A 311 11.20 9.89 -19.22
C ALA A 311 11.37 8.59 -18.41
N PRO A 312 10.27 7.83 -18.17
CA PRO A 312 10.32 6.62 -17.39
C PRO A 312 11.21 5.54 -18.03
N VAL A 313 11.98 4.84 -17.20
CA VAL A 313 12.68 3.62 -17.57
C VAL A 313 11.96 2.44 -16.92
N SER A 314 11.43 1.53 -17.74
CA SER A 314 10.59 0.43 -17.25
C SER A 314 11.33 -0.89 -17.23
N TYR A 315 11.12 -1.67 -16.16
CA TYR A 315 11.70 -2.98 -15.93
C TYR A 315 10.59 -4.02 -15.79
N PRO A 316 10.66 -5.15 -16.53
CA PRO A 316 9.65 -6.20 -16.43
C PRO A 316 9.70 -6.92 -15.08
N LEU A 317 8.53 -7.17 -14.50
CA LEU A 317 8.33 -7.94 -13.27
C LEU A 317 7.99 -9.40 -13.58
N ALA A 318 7.66 -10.18 -12.55
CA ALA A 318 7.17 -11.55 -12.73
C ALA A 318 5.91 -11.57 -13.61
N PRO A 319 5.82 -12.44 -14.63
CA PRO A 319 4.62 -12.54 -15.45
C PRO A 319 3.38 -12.88 -14.62
N TYR A 320 2.25 -12.29 -14.97
CA TYR A 320 0.95 -12.48 -14.29
C TYR A 320 0.93 -12.09 -12.81
N SER A 321 1.91 -11.34 -12.31
CA SER A 321 1.97 -10.88 -10.93
C SER A 321 1.51 -9.43 -10.87
N ILE A 322 0.29 -9.19 -10.39
CA ILE A 322 -0.17 -7.82 -10.12
C ILE A 322 0.63 -7.29 -8.93
N ALA A 323 1.31 -6.16 -9.12
CA ALA A 323 2.05 -5.48 -8.07
C ALA A 323 1.07 -4.91 -7.03
N THR A 324 1.39 -5.12 -5.76
CA THR A 324 0.54 -4.75 -4.62
C THR A 324 1.27 -3.85 -3.63
N SER A 325 2.60 -3.91 -3.60
CA SER A 325 3.43 -3.08 -2.73
C SER A 325 4.82 -2.87 -3.32
N ILE A 326 5.49 -1.79 -2.93
CA ILE A 326 6.88 -1.46 -3.28
C ILE A 326 7.64 -1.08 -2.02
N VAL A 327 8.87 -1.56 -1.91
CA VAL A 327 9.88 -1.06 -0.96
C VAL A 327 11.14 -0.70 -1.74
N VAL A 328 11.72 0.46 -1.43
CA VAL A 328 13.00 0.91 -1.99
C VAL A 328 14.01 1.00 -0.84
N THR A 329 15.01 0.13 -0.86
CA THR A 329 16.05 0.05 0.19
C THR A 329 17.22 -0.77 -0.29
N ASP A 330 18.41 -0.54 0.30
CA ASP A 330 19.60 -1.38 0.08
C ASP A 330 19.36 -2.77 0.70
N VAL A 331 19.13 -3.78 -0.15
CA VAL A 331 18.95 -5.17 0.33
C VAL A 331 20.20 -6.02 0.18
N ASN A 332 21.24 -5.54 -0.50
CA ASN A 332 22.45 -6.33 -0.74
C ASN A 332 23.67 -5.83 0.05
N GLY A 333 23.58 -4.66 0.70
CA GLY A 333 24.64 -4.04 1.51
C GLY A 333 25.68 -3.28 0.69
N ASP A 334 25.36 -2.86 -0.53
CA ASP A 334 26.27 -2.09 -1.38
C ASP A 334 26.04 -0.57 -1.28
N HIS A 335 25.14 -0.12 -0.42
CA HIS A 335 24.75 1.26 -0.16
C HIS A 335 24.02 1.94 -1.33
N LEU A 336 23.49 1.17 -2.26
CA LEU A 336 22.61 1.65 -3.32
C LEU A 336 21.18 1.16 -3.06
N PRO A 337 20.16 2.00 -3.27
CA PRO A 337 18.77 1.56 -3.09
C PRO A 337 18.37 0.56 -4.17
N ASP A 338 17.86 -0.60 -3.75
CA ASP A 338 17.27 -1.62 -4.60
C ASP A 338 15.74 -1.48 -4.60
N ILE A 339 15.05 -2.08 -5.57
CA ILE A 339 13.60 -2.06 -5.67
C ILE A 339 13.07 -3.47 -5.39
N ILE A 340 12.16 -3.58 -4.42
CA ILE A 340 11.45 -4.81 -4.10
C ILE A 340 9.96 -4.58 -4.38
N VAL A 341 9.36 -5.42 -5.21
CA VAL A 341 7.94 -5.33 -5.57
C VAL A 341 7.22 -6.60 -5.13
N GLY A 342 6.30 -6.45 -4.18
CA GLY A 342 5.37 -7.51 -3.80
C GLY A 342 4.27 -7.65 -4.85
N GLY A 343 3.86 -8.88 -5.14
CA GLY A 343 2.81 -9.11 -6.11
C GLY A 343 2.08 -10.43 -5.92
N THR A 344 0.95 -10.58 -6.59
CA THR A 344 0.00 -11.69 -6.37
C THR A 344 0.57 -13.08 -6.61
N THR A 345 1.66 -13.24 -7.36
CA THR A 345 2.27 -14.55 -7.63
C THR A 345 3.73 -14.63 -7.20
N ALA A 346 4.42 -13.50 -7.14
CA ALA A 346 5.85 -13.44 -6.82
C ALA A 346 6.23 -12.09 -6.24
N THR A 347 7.29 -12.10 -5.44
CA THR A 347 8.06 -10.91 -5.08
C THR A 347 9.23 -10.79 -6.05
N SER A 348 9.35 -9.62 -6.67
CA SER A 348 10.42 -9.29 -7.62
C SER A 348 11.45 -8.38 -6.95
N VAL A 349 12.72 -8.73 -7.04
CA VAL A 349 13.86 -7.94 -6.51
C VAL A 349 14.70 -7.46 -7.67
N LEU A 350 14.86 -6.15 -7.80
CA LEU A 350 15.68 -5.48 -8.79
C LEU A 350 16.85 -4.80 -8.08
N LEU A 351 18.05 -5.36 -8.21
CA LEU A 351 19.24 -4.75 -7.66
C LEU A 351 19.69 -3.57 -8.53
N GLN A 352 20.10 -2.50 -7.88
CA GLN A 352 20.64 -1.35 -8.59
C GLN A 352 21.94 -1.70 -9.32
N ASN A 353 22.19 -1.08 -10.46
CA ASN A 353 23.42 -1.26 -11.22
C ASN A 353 24.49 -0.27 -10.70
N PRO A 354 25.55 -0.75 -10.01
CA PRO A 354 26.55 0.15 -9.45
C PRO A 354 27.37 0.93 -10.49
N ALA A 355 27.34 0.49 -11.77
CA ALA A 355 28.04 1.21 -12.84
C ALA A 355 27.25 2.40 -13.36
N THR A 356 25.92 2.42 -13.17
CA THR A 356 25.01 3.46 -13.65
C THR A 356 23.91 3.69 -12.62
N PRO A 357 24.14 4.52 -11.58
CA PRO A 357 23.14 4.81 -10.54
C PRO A 357 21.80 5.24 -11.12
N GLY A 358 20.70 4.84 -10.48
CA GLY A 358 19.34 5.06 -10.97
C GLY A 358 18.88 4.07 -12.04
N THR A 359 19.73 3.10 -12.43
CA THR A 359 19.33 1.98 -13.31
C THR A 359 19.38 0.66 -12.57
N PHE A 360 18.57 -0.31 -12.98
CA PHE A 360 18.40 -1.57 -12.26
C PHE A 360 18.70 -2.77 -13.15
N MET A 361 19.15 -3.84 -12.55
CA MET A 361 19.33 -5.14 -13.22
C MET A 361 17.97 -5.81 -13.44
N ALA A 362 17.94 -6.87 -14.24
CA ALA A 362 16.74 -7.66 -14.45
C ALA A 362 16.22 -8.23 -13.11
N ALA A 363 14.90 -8.26 -12.95
CA ALA A 363 14.27 -8.74 -11.73
C ALA A 363 14.58 -10.20 -11.44
N SER A 364 14.97 -10.49 -10.20
CA SER A 364 14.98 -11.83 -9.62
C SER A 364 13.62 -12.08 -8.97
N ASN A 365 12.92 -13.14 -9.39
CA ASN A 365 11.56 -13.41 -8.97
C ASN A 365 11.50 -14.57 -7.98
N TYR A 366 10.87 -14.36 -6.84
CA TYR A 366 10.67 -15.35 -5.77
C TYR A 366 9.20 -15.68 -5.66
N ALA A 367 8.84 -16.96 -5.68
CA ALA A 367 7.44 -17.37 -5.59
C ALA A 367 6.86 -17.03 -4.20
N THR A 368 5.95 -16.07 -4.19
CA THR A 368 5.26 -15.60 -2.99
C THR A 368 3.77 -15.42 -3.34
N PRO A 369 3.03 -16.52 -3.47
CA PRO A 369 1.64 -16.42 -3.88
C PRO A 369 0.82 -15.61 -2.89
N ASN A 370 0.02 -14.66 -3.42
CA ASN A 370 -0.80 -13.71 -2.67
C ASN A 370 0.02 -12.82 -1.69
N ALA A 371 1.21 -12.39 -2.11
CA ALA A 371 1.96 -11.38 -1.38
C ALA A 371 1.31 -10.01 -1.63
N ASN A 372 0.43 -9.59 -0.73
CA ASN A 372 -0.28 -8.31 -0.88
C ASN A 372 0.47 -7.14 -0.27
N GLU A 373 1.32 -7.38 0.72
CA GLU A 373 2.18 -6.39 1.34
C GLU A 373 3.54 -7.00 1.63
N ILE A 374 4.59 -6.20 1.54
CA ILE A 374 5.96 -6.59 1.90
C ILE A 374 6.58 -5.56 2.83
N ALA A 375 7.48 -6.03 3.70
CA ALA A 375 8.41 -5.20 4.45
C ALA A 375 9.81 -5.79 4.34
N VAL A 376 10.82 -4.97 4.58
CA VAL A 376 12.23 -5.39 4.56
C VAL A 376 12.86 -5.07 5.91
N ALA A 377 13.37 -6.10 6.58
CA ALA A 377 14.06 -5.96 7.86
C ALA A 377 14.84 -7.24 8.19
N ASP A 378 15.85 -7.13 9.02
CA ASP A 378 16.56 -8.29 9.59
C ASP A 378 15.65 -8.97 10.64
N VAL A 379 15.06 -10.12 10.30
CA VAL A 379 14.16 -10.86 11.19
C VAL A 379 14.86 -12.01 11.92
N ASN A 380 16.04 -12.42 11.44
CA ASN A 380 16.79 -13.54 12.02
C ASN A 380 17.99 -13.08 12.86
N GLY A 381 18.35 -11.79 12.84
CA GLY A 381 19.43 -11.20 13.60
C GLY A 381 20.82 -11.48 13.04
N ASP A 382 20.93 -11.75 11.73
CA ASP A 382 22.22 -12.00 11.06
C ASP A 382 22.84 -10.72 10.47
N GLY A 383 22.17 -9.59 10.64
CA GLY A 383 22.61 -8.28 10.16
C GLY A 383 22.30 -8.02 8.68
N LYS A 384 21.47 -8.85 8.04
CA LYS A 384 21.09 -8.70 6.65
C LYS A 384 19.59 -8.49 6.52
N PRO A 385 19.15 -7.65 5.57
CA PRO A 385 17.74 -7.46 5.33
C PRO A 385 17.09 -8.71 4.75
N ASP A 386 16.01 -9.18 5.37
CA ASP A 386 15.12 -10.21 4.87
C ASP A 386 13.86 -9.57 4.29
N ILE A 387 13.10 -10.29 3.46
CA ILE A 387 11.82 -9.81 2.94
C ILE A 387 10.68 -10.52 3.67
N ILE A 388 9.86 -9.76 4.37
CA ILE A 388 8.67 -10.23 5.05
C ILE A 388 7.49 -10.04 4.11
N VAL A 389 6.64 -11.06 4.02
CA VAL A 389 5.54 -11.10 3.05
C VAL A 389 4.23 -11.38 3.78
N ALA A 390 3.24 -10.51 3.62
CA ALA A 390 1.88 -10.80 4.04
C ALA A 390 1.25 -11.82 3.07
N THR A 391 0.93 -13.01 3.55
CA THR A 391 0.33 -14.08 2.73
C THR A 391 -1.17 -14.21 3.00
N GLY A 392 -1.98 -14.21 1.93
CA GLY A 392 -3.42 -14.41 2.03
C GLY A 392 -3.82 -15.83 2.43
N PRO A 393 -5.06 -16.03 2.91
CA PRO A 393 -5.51 -17.29 3.53
C PRO A 393 -5.57 -18.50 2.58
N ALA A 394 -5.75 -18.30 1.27
CA ALA A 394 -6.02 -19.41 0.34
C ALA A 394 -4.79 -20.19 -0.12
N GLN A 395 -3.58 -19.64 -0.02
CA GLN A 395 -2.36 -20.21 -0.61
C GLN A 395 -1.34 -20.73 0.43
N ALA A 396 -1.51 -20.37 1.68
CA ALA A 396 -0.59 -20.76 2.74
C ALA A 396 -0.48 -22.29 2.91
N ALA A 397 -1.56 -23.03 2.67
CA ALA A 397 -1.60 -24.48 2.82
C ALA A 397 -0.77 -25.25 1.77
N THR A 398 -0.50 -24.68 0.59
CA THR A 398 0.23 -25.36 -0.49
C THR A 398 1.74 -25.24 -0.37
N ASN A 399 2.24 -24.22 0.33
CA ASN A 399 3.67 -23.92 0.47
C ASN A 399 4.22 -24.23 1.87
N GLY A 400 3.42 -24.86 2.76
CA GLY A 400 3.85 -25.14 4.13
C GLY A 400 3.81 -23.95 5.08
N VAL A 401 3.32 -22.79 4.60
CA VAL A 401 3.06 -21.60 5.43
C VAL A 401 1.64 -21.69 5.98
N THR A 402 1.47 -21.50 7.27
CA THR A 402 0.15 -21.52 7.90
C THR A 402 -0.66 -20.29 7.50
N PRO A 403 -1.98 -20.42 7.26
CA PRO A 403 -2.84 -19.27 6.95
C PRO A 403 -2.70 -18.15 7.99
N ASN A 404 -2.67 -16.90 7.53
CA ASN A 404 -2.56 -15.70 8.38
C ASN A 404 -1.27 -15.60 9.24
N VAL A 405 -0.21 -16.29 8.85
CA VAL A 405 1.14 -16.08 9.40
C VAL A 405 1.98 -15.41 8.32
N PRO A 406 2.67 -14.30 8.61
CA PRO A 406 3.60 -13.71 7.64
C PRO A 406 4.63 -14.74 7.18
N GLY A 407 4.92 -14.72 5.88
CA GLY A 407 6.03 -15.47 5.32
C GLY A 407 7.30 -14.64 5.31
N VAL A 408 8.43 -15.31 5.15
CA VAL A 408 9.72 -14.65 5.07
C VAL A 408 10.58 -15.28 3.97
N LEU A 409 11.26 -14.44 3.20
CA LEU A 409 12.35 -14.82 2.32
C LEU A 409 13.65 -14.40 3.00
N LEU A 410 14.37 -15.34 3.59
CA LEU A 410 15.66 -15.04 4.25
C LEU A 410 16.73 -14.79 3.19
N GLN A 411 17.54 -13.76 3.42
CA GLN A 411 18.66 -13.44 2.55
C GLN A 411 19.75 -14.51 2.65
N ASN A 412 20.35 -14.87 1.53
CA ASN A 412 21.46 -15.81 1.49
C ASN A 412 22.75 -15.15 2.02
N ALA A 413 23.32 -15.72 3.05
CA ALA A 413 24.54 -15.22 3.68
C ALA A 413 25.74 -15.10 2.72
N SER A 414 25.83 -15.99 1.72
CA SER A 414 26.94 -16.06 0.77
C SER A 414 26.71 -15.30 -0.54
N SER A 415 25.48 -14.80 -0.76
CA SER A 415 25.09 -14.14 -2.02
C SER A 415 24.12 -12.99 -1.69
N PRO A 416 24.64 -11.83 -1.26
CA PRO A 416 23.81 -10.68 -0.92
C PRO A 416 22.84 -10.30 -2.05
N GLY A 417 21.63 -9.87 -1.69
CA GLY A 417 20.57 -9.55 -2.63
C GLY A 417 19.87 -10.75 -3.24
N THR A 418 20.22 -11.99 -2.83
CA THR A 418 19.48 -13.20 -3.19
C THR A 418 18.80 -13.81 -1.96
N PHE A 419 17.68 -14.46 -2.17
CA PHE A 419 16.84 -14.94 -1.08
C PHE A 419 16.51 -16.42 -1.20
N GLY A 420 16.24 -17.05 -0.07
CA GLY A 420 15.77 -18.43 0.01
C GLY A 420 14.31 -18.59 -0.44
N ALA A 421 13.80 -19.81 -0.32
CA ALA A 421 12.37 -20.05 -0.52
C ALA A 421 11.53 -19.42 0.60
N LEU A 422 10.26 -19.08 0.27
CA LEU A 422 9.30 -18.59 1.26
C LEU A 422 9.11 -19.60 2.39
N GLN A 423 9.24 -19.17 3.60
CA GLN A 423 8.98 -19.94 4.82
C GLN A 423 8.13 -19.13 5.80
N ALA A 424 7.56 -19.77 6.80
CA ALA A 424 6.83 -19.06 7.85
C ALA A 424 7.79 -18.16 8.65
N LEU A 425 7.27 -17.06 9.17
CA LEU A 425 8.02 -16.27 10.15
C LEU A 425 8.39 -17.18 11.35
N PRO A 426 9.65 -17.18 11.78
CA PRO A 426 10.16 -18.10 12.81
C PRO A 426 9.40 -18.06 14.12
#